data_e6e267fe61c47637f9d22c66b6f6df98
#
_entry.id   e6e267fe61c47637f9d22c66b6f6df98
#
_cell.length_a   1.000
_cell.length_b   1.000
_cell.length_c   1.000
_cell.angle_alpha   90.00
_cell.angle_beta   90.00
_cell.angle_gamma   90.00
#
_symmetry.space_group_name_H-M   'P 1'
#
loop_
_entity.id
_entity.type
_entity.pdbx_description
1 polymer ?
#
loop_
_entity_poly.entity_id
_entity_poly.type
_entity_poly.pdbx_seq_one_letter_code
_entity_poly.pdbx_strand_id
1 'polypeptide(L)'
;MNNTITDTNFNFPGQLNIYKGKVREVYTLENDIMVMIATDRLSAFDVVMPKGIPYKGQILNQIATKMMADTADIVPNWLLATPDPNVAIGHACEPFKVEMVIRGYMSGHAAREYKAGKRMLCGVALPEGLIENDKFPEPIITPATKAEMGDHDEDISREDILKKGIVSAEDYNILEQYTKALFQRGTEIAEKRGLILVDTKYEFGKTKDGKIVLIDEIHTPDSSRYFYSEGYKERQQKGESQKQLSKEFVRQWLISNDFQGLEGQKVPVMSDDYIITVSDRYIELYENIVGEQFHKADITAIQERIEANVLAYLNK
;
A
#
# COMPACT_ATOMS: atom_id res chain seq x y z
N MET A 1 -16.13 3.99 23.26
CA MET A 1 -14.82 3.40 22.96
C MET A 1 -14.83 3.11 21.47
N ASN A 2 -13.85 3.58 20.72
CA ASN A 2 -13.75 3.24 19.31
C ASN A 2 -13.26 1.79 19.21
N ASN A 3 -14.13 0.85 18.87
CA ASN A 3 -13.73 -0.52 18.65
C ASN A 3 -12.87 -0.60 17.37
N THR A 4 -11.64 -1.04 17.55
CA THR A 4 -10.67 -1.21 16.45
C THR A 4 -10.02 -2.58 16.58
N ILE A 5 -9.70 -3.20 15.44
CA ILE A 5 -8.92 -4.44 15.43
C ILE A 5 -7.44 -4.10 15.25
N THR A 6 -6.67 -4.28 16.32
CA THR A 6 -5.22 -3.99 16.31
C THR A 6 -4.36 -5.23 16.52
N ASP A 7 -4.97 -6.35 16.88
CA ASP A 7 -4.33 -7.65 17.07
C ASP A 7 -5.35 -8.75 16.84
N THR A 8 -4.91 -9.90 16.33
CA THR A 8 -5.73 -11.10 16.19
C THR A 8 -5.02 -12.33 16.76
N ASN A 9 -5.80 -13.30 17.19
CA ASN A 9 -5.28 -14.56 17.69
C ASN A 9 -6.25 -15.70 17.37
N PHE A 10 -6.56 -15.85 16.07
CA PHE A 10 -7.44 -16.90 15.58
C PHE A 10 -6.70 -18.22 15.46
N ASN A 11 -7.48 -19.30 15.49
CA ASN A 11 -7.01 -20.65 15.23
C ASN A 11 -7.84 -21.27 14.10
N PHE A 12 -7.40 -21.07 12.87
CA PHE A 12 -8.11 -21.57 11.70
C PHE A 12 -7.78 -23.05 11.41
N PRO A 13 -8.71 -23.82 10.84
CA PRO A 13 -8.44 -25.19 10.40
C PRO A 13 -7.25 -25.24 9.43
N GLY A 14 -6.32 -26.17 9.66
CA GLY A 14 -5.12 -26.31 8.84
C GLY A 14 -4.10 -25.19 8.97
N GLN A 15 -4.16 -24.37 10.02
CA GLN A 15 -3.22 -23.28 10.24
C GLN A 15 -1.80 -23.82 10.50
N LEU A 16 -0.84 -23.34 9.70
CA LEU A 16 0.58 -23.68 9.80
C LEU A 16 1.38 -22.59 10.53
N ASN A 17 1.07 -21.32 10.25
CA ASN A 17 1.81 -20.18 10.78
C ASN A 17 0.94 -18.93 10.87
N ILE A 18 1.38 -17.96 11.69
CA ILE A 18 0.90 -16.59 11.71
C ILE A 18 2.08 -15.63 11.60
N TYR A 19 1.98 -14.67 10.70
CA TYR A 19 2.89 -13.54 10.59
C TYR A 19 2.16 -12.25 10.93
N LYS A 20 2.66 -11.50 11.92
CA LYS A 20 2.10 -10.22 12.36
C LYS A 20 2.92 -9.08 11.77
N GLY A 21 2.46 -8.52 10.66
CA GLY A 21 3.07 -7.37 10.01
C GLY A 21 2.69 -6.04 10.67
N LYS A 22 3.19 -4.91 10.13
CA LYS A 22 2.92 -3.55 10.66
C LYS A 22 1.42 -3.20 10.68
N VAL A 23 0.65 -3.62 9.67
CA VAL A 23 -0.78 -3.27 9.49
C VAL A 23 -1.66 -4.46 9.10
N ARG A 24 -1.09 -5.61 8.82
CA ARG A 24 -1.80 -6.84 8.44
C ARG A 24 -1.32 -8.01 9.26
N GLU A 25 -2.19 -8.98 9.45
CA GLU A 25 -1.86 -10.28 10.02
C GLU A 25 -2.18 -11.36 9.01
N VAL A 26 -1.21 -12.25 8.80
CA VAL A 26 -1.24 -13.24 7.72
C VAL A 26 -1.18 -14.63 8.32
N TYR A 27 -2.23 -15.39 8.13
CA TYR A 27 -2.34 -16.79 8.53
C TYR A 27 -2.08 -17.66 7.31
N THR A 28 -1.01 -18.44 7.36
CA THR A 28 -0.73 -19.44 6.33
C THR A 28 -1.39 -20.75 6.73
N LEU A 29 -2.17 -21.31 5.82
CA LEU A 29 -2.90 -22.55 6.01
C LEU A 29 -2.33 -23.66 5.11
N GLU A 30 -2.73 -24.89 5.36
CA GLU A 30 -2.50 -26.02 4.44
C GLU A 30 -3.07 -25.72 3.05
N ASN A 31 -2.68 -26.53 2.05
CA ASN A 31 -3.11 -26.41 0.66
C ASN A 31 -2.79 -25.08 -0.02
N ASP A 32 -1.68 -24.43 0.40
CA ASP A 32 -1.19 -23.17 -0.17
C ASP A 32 -2.23 -22.03 -0.09
N ILE A 33 -3.01 -22.00 0.98
CA ILE A 33 -3.99 -20.95 1.27
C ILE A 33 -3.41 -19.98 2.29
N MET A 34 -3.70 -18.70 2.09
CA MET A 34 -3.35 -17.61 2.99
C MET A 34 -4.58 -16.80 3.33
N VAL A 35 -4.79 -16.52 4.61
CA VAL A 35 -5.81 -15.59 5.12
C VAL A 35 -5.09 -14.33 5.60
N MET A 36 -5.35 -13.21 4.97
CA MET A 36 -4.80 -11.90 5.31
C MET A 36 -5.87 -11.04 5.97
N ILE A 37 -5.60 -10.56 7.17
CA ILE A 37 -6.50 -9.69 7.92
C ILE A 37 -5.89 -8.28 7.95
N ALA A 38 -6.59 -7.34 7.32
CA ALA A 38 -6.25 -5.94 7.39
C ALA A 38 -6.71 -5.36 8.72
N THR A 39 -5.75 -4.98 9.57
CA THR A 39 -6.02 -4.40 10.89
C THR A 39 -6.20 -2.89 10.81
N ASP A 40 -6.73 -2.31 11.87
CA ASP A 40 -6.89 -0.86 12.02
C ASP A 40 -5.61 -0.16 12.50
N ARG A 41 -4.49 -0.90 12.59
CA ARG A 41 -3.19 -0.31 12.90
C ARG A 41 -2.77 0.70 11.84
N LEU A 42 -2.23 1.82 12.29
CA LEU A 42 -1.61 2.83 11.45
C LEU A 42 -0.10 2.77 11.63
N SER A 43 0.64 2.68 10.54
CA SER A 43 2.11 2.74 10.55
C SER A 43 2.57 3.96 9.74
N ALA A 44 3.45 4.75 10.32
CA ALA A 44 4.14 5.86 9.66
C ALA A 44 5.58 5.94 10.12
N PHE A 45 6.52 6.25 9.22
CA PHE A 45 7.97 6.24 9.52
C PHE A 45 8.44 4.90 10.10
N ASP A 46 7.90 3.80 9.59
CA ASP A 46 8.15 2.41 10.05
C ASP A 46 7.74 2.10 11.51
N VAL A 47 7.09 3.04 12.18
CA VAL A 47 6.58 2.89 13.55
C VAL A 47 5.07 2.68 13.51
N VAL A 48 4.60 1.65 14.24
CA VAL A 48 3.15 1.42 14.44
C VAL A 48 2.64 2.35 15.53
N MET A 49 1.58 3.10 15.24
CA MET A 49 0.96 4.02 16.19
C MET A 49 0.23 3.27 17.30
N PRO A 50 0.20 3.82 18.53
CA PRO A 50 -0.36 3.12 19.69
C PRO A 50 -1.88 2.87 19.62
N LYS A 51 -2.60 3.67 18.83
CA LYS A 51 -4.05 3.54 18.69
C LYS A 51 -4.40 3.19 17.24
N GLY A 52 -5.40 2.29 17.08
CA GLY A 52 -5.97 1.96 15.77
C GLY A 52 -6.88 3.08 15.24
N ILE A 53 -7.05 3.10 13.93
CA ILE A 53 -7.96 4.02 13.22
C ILE A 53 -9.21 3.24 12.82
N PRO A 54 -10.40 3.57 13.34
CA PRO A 54 -11.63 2.84 13.03
C PRO A 54 -11.85 2.70 11.51
N TYR A 55 -12.23 1.51 11.08
CA TYR A 55 -12.50 1.16 9.67
C TYR A 55 -11.29 1.17 8.73
N LYS A 56 -10.08 1.52 9.17
CA LYS A 56 -8.92 1.59 8.28
C LYS A 56 -8.66 0.24 7.60
N GLY A 57 -8.67 -0.85 8.35
CA GLY A 57 -8.49 -2.20 7.80
C GLY A 57 -9.54 -2.55 6.75
N GLN A 58 -10.81 -2.27 7.04
CA GLN A 58 -11.91 -2.47 6.09
C GLN A 58 -11.68 -1.67 4.80
N ILE A 59 -11.34 -0.40 4.91
CA ILE A 59 -11.13 0.51 3.78
C ILE A 59 -10.00 -0.01 2.88
N LEU A 60 -8.84 -0.33 3.46
CA LEU A 60 -7.70 -0.82 2.70
C LEU A 60 -7.99 -2.14 1.99
N ASN A 61 -8.64 -3.09 2.69
CA ASN A 61 -8.99 -4.39 2.10
C ASN A 61 -9.97 -4.24 0.95
N GLN A 62 -11.00 -3.42 1.09
CA GLN A 62 -12.01 -3.22 0.05
C GLN A 62 -11.46 -2.47 -1.17
N ILE A 63 -10.60 -1.44 -0.97
CA ILE A 63 -9.91 -0.77 -2.10
C ILE A 63 -9.02 -1.79 -2.83
N ALA A 64 -8.17 -2.54 -2.11
CA ALA A 64 -7.29 -3.53 -2.71
C ALA A 64 -8.07 -4.59 -3.50
N THR A 65 -9.14 -5.13 -2.92
CA THR A 65 -10.02 -6.12 -3.58
C THR A 65 -10.63 -5.58 -4.87
N LYS A 66 -11.19 -4.36 -4.83
CA LYS A 66 -11.77 -3.71 -6.01
C LYS A 66 -10.72 -3.49 -7.11
N MET A 67 -9.56 -2.99 -6.75
CA MET A 67 -8.48 -2.73 -7.70
C MET A 67 -7.87 -4.01 -8.27
N MET A 68 -7.76 -5.08 -7.48
CA MET A 68 -7.36 -6.41 -7.97
C MET A 68 -8.36 -6.96 -9.00
N ALA A 69 -9.66 -6.76 -8.77
CA ALA A 69 -10.68 -7.17 -9.73
C ALA A 69 -10.61 -6.33 -11.02
N ASP A 70 -10.40 -5.02 -10.93
CA ASP A 70 -10.33 -4.09 -12.05
C ASP A 70 -9.04 -4.23 -12.89
N THR A 71 -8.07 -5.01 -12.42
CA THR A 71 -6.79 -5.28 -13.09
C THR A 71 -6.55 -6.75 -13.41
N ALA A 72 -7.48 -7.64 -13.06
CA ALA A 72 -7.33 -9.09 -13.22
C ALA A 72 -7.22 -9.55 -14.68
N ASP A 73 -7.71 -8.75 -15.62
CA ASP A 73 -7.61 -8.99 -17.06
C ASP A 73 -6.21 -8.73 -17.63
N ILE A 74 -5.35 -8.01 -16.90
CA ILE A 74 -4.01 -7.64 -17.37
C ILE A 74 -2.89 -8.28 -16.54
N VAL A 75 -3.08 -8.43 -15.20
CA VAL A 75 -2.10 -9.05 -14.30
C VAL A 75 -2.84 -9.99 -13.36
N PRO A 76 -2.45 -11.27 -13.32
CA PRO A 76 -3.02 -12.19 -12.35
C PRO A 76 -2.67 -11.79 -10.93
N ASN A 77 -3.55 -12.08 -9.98
CA ASN A 77 -3.32 -11.76 -8.58
C ASN A 77 -3.58 -12.96 -7.67
N TRP A 78 -3.18 -12.83 -6.41
CA TRP A 78 -3.24 -13.89 -5.39
C TRP A 78 -4.64 -14.16 -4.82
N LEU A 79 -5.59 -13.22 -5.00
CA LEU A 79 -6.87 -13.21 -4.32
C LEU A 79 -7.82 -14.30 -4.84
N LEU A 80 -8.45 -15.02 -3.93
CA LEU A 80 -9.52 -16.00 -4.20
C LEU A 80 -10.88 -15.51 -3.66
N ALA A 81 -10.93 -14.93 -2.46
CA ALA A 81 -12.18 -14.51 -1.82
C ALA A 81 -11.96 -13.39 -0.79
N THR A 82 -13.05 -12.69 -0.47
CA THR A 82 -13.13 -11.69 0.58
C THR A 82 -14.35 -11.96 1.45
N PRO A 83 -14.27 -12.95 2.36
CA PRO A 83 -15.43 -13.37 3.16
C PRO A 83 -15.88 -12.34 4.19
N ASP A 84 -15.01 -11.42 4.57
CA ASP A 84 -15.27 -10.33 5.51
C ASP A 84 -14.70 -9.01 4.96
N PRO A 85 -15.28 -7.85 5.28
CA PRO A 85 -14.74 -6.55 4.86
C PRO A 85 -13.26 -6.31 5.21
N ASN A 86 -12.76 -6.95 6.27
CA ASN A 86 -11.36 -6.85 6.70
C ASN A 86 -10.46 -7.98 6.18
N VAL A 87 -11.00 -8.98 5.46
CA VAL A 87 -10.28 -10.23 5.15
C VAL A 87 -10.17 -10.48 3.67
N ALA A 88 -8.98 -10.78 3.22
CA ALA A 88 -8.67 -11.36 1.93
C ALA A 88 -8.14 -12.79 2.12
N ILE A 89 -8.65 -13.74 1.34
CA ILE A 89 -8.15 -15.12 1.26
C ILE A 89 -7.63 -15.36 -0.13
N GLY A 90 -6.48 -15.98 -0.25
CA GLY A 90 -5.86 -16.25 -1.54
C GLY A 90 -4.76 -17.28 -1.49
N HIS A 91 -4.03 -17.39 -2.58
CA HIS A 91 -2.89 -18.29 -2.69
C HIS A 91 -1.72 -17.82 -1.83
N ALA A 92 -1.13 -18.73 -1.06
CA ALA A 92 0.16 -18.51 -0.42
C ALA A 92 1.24 -18.48 -1.51
N CYS A 93 1.82 -17.33 -1.73
CA CYS A 93 2.84 -17.13 -2.74
C CYS A 93 4.21 -16.88 -2.09
N GLU A 94 5.28 -17.31 -2.75
CA GLU A 94 6.64 -16.93 -2.36
C GLU A 94 6.92 -15.49 -2.85
N PRO A 95 7.06 -14.50 -1.96
CA PRO A 95 7.25 -13.12 -2.36
C PRO A 95 8.65 -12.88 -2.93
N PHE A 96 8.74 -12.08 -3.99
CA PHE A 96 10.01 -11.52 -4.42
C PHE A 96 10.55 -10.55 -3.37
N LYS A 97 11.87 -10.56 -3.18
CA LYS A 97 12.57 -9.70 -2.21
C LYS A 97 12.78 -8.26 -2.72
N VAL A 98 11.87 -7.78 -3.54
CA VAL A 98 11.86 -6.42 -4.10
C VAL A 98 10.45 -5.86 -4.11
N GLU A 99 10.35 -4.57 -3.80
CA GLU A 99 9.17 -3.74 -4.02
C GLU A 99 9.33 -2.97 -5.32
N MET A 100 8.36 -3.08 -6.20
CA MET A 100 8.35 -2.39 -7.49
C MET A 100 7.65 -1.03 -7.34
N VAL A 101 8.42 0.00 -7.03
CA VAL A 101 7.90 1.37 -6.93
C VAL A 101 7.94 2.03 -8.30
N ILE A 102 6.79 2.56 -8.75
CA ILE A 102 6.67 3.31 -9.99
C ILE A 102 6.17 4.73 -9.71
N ARG A 103 6.75 5.72 -10.38
CA ARG A 103 6.48 7.13 -10.16
C ARG A 103 6.17 7.83 -11.47
N GLY A 104 5.00 8.46 -11.53
CA GLY A 104 4.60 9.36 -12.63
C GLY A 104 4.99 10.81 -12.37
N TYR A 105 5.36 11.16 -11.14
CA TYR A 105 5.61 12.53 -10.70
C TYR A 105 6.81 12.61 -9.75
N MET A 106 7.50 13.75 -9.76
CA MET A 106 8.59 14.09 -8.85
C MET A 106 8.03 14.41 -7.45
N SER A 107 7.68 13.38 -6.67
CA SER A 107 7.03 13.54 -5.38
C SER A 107 7.64 12.63 -4.30
N GLY A 108 7.40 12.96 -3.04
CA GLY A 108 7.80 12.15 -1.90
C GLY A 108 9.30 11.91 -1.83
N HIS A 109 9.72 10.62 -1.81
CA HIS A 109 11.14 10.24 -1.71
C HIS A 109 11.95 10.79 -2.90
N ALA A 110 11.47 10.64 -4.13
CA ALA A 110 12.18 11.15 -5.32
C ALA A 110 12.41 12.67 -5.25
N ALA A 111 11.42 13.44 -4.78
CA ALA A 111 11.57 14.88 -4.63
C ALA A 111 12.57 15.27 -3.54
N ARG A 112 12.60 14.54 -2.41
CA ARG A 112 13.60 14.77 -1.35
C ARG A 112 15.01 14.50 -1.83
N GLU A 113 15.25 13.39 -2.51
CA GLU A 113 16.55 13.03 -3.08
C GLU A 113 17.01 14.04 -4.15
N TYR A 114 16.08 14.46 -5.02
CA TYR A 114 16.36 15.45 -6.04
C TYR A 114 16.73 16.82 -5.42
N LYS A 115 15.99 17.25 -4.40
CA LYS A 115 16.26 18.48 -3.63
C LYS A 115 17.61 18.41 -2.90
N ALA A 116 18.00 17.21 -2.44
CA ALA A 116 19.32 16.95 -1.86
C ALA A 116 20.47 16.94 -2.90
N GLY A 117 20.17 17.16 -4.18
CA GLY A 117 21.16 17.27 -5.26
C GLY A 117 21.35 15.99 -6.06
N LYS A 118 20.68 14.88 -5.75
CA LYS A 118 20.77 13.67 -6.57
C LYS A 118 20.10 13.86 -7.92
N ARG A 119 20.71 13.32 -8.97
CA ARG A 119 20.20 13.33 -10.35
C ARG A 119 20.07 11.93 -10.91
N MET A 120 20.22 10.94 -10.04
CA MET A 120 20.00 9.53 -10.34
C MET A 120 19.30 8.88 -9.14
N LEU A 121 18.28 8.09 -9.40
CA LEU A 121 17.53 7.33 -8.39
C LEU A 121 17.36 5.89 -8.88
N CYS A 122 17.79 4.90 -8.11
CA CYS A 122 17.75 3.47 -8.48
C CYS A 122 18.28 3.17 -9.90
N GLY A 123 19.36 3.86 -10.32
CA GLY A 123 19.92 3.73 -11.68
C GLY A 123 19.21 4.52 -12.77
N VAL A 124 18.10 5.21 -12.46
CA VAL A 124 17.35 6.04 -13.42
C VAL A 124 17.79 7.49 -13.32
N ALA A 125 18.18 8.09 -14.47
CA ALA A 125 18.50 9.50 -14.54
C ALA A 125 17.26 10.37 -14.38
N LEU A 126 17.33 11.36 -13.49
CA LEU A 126 16.25 12.31 -13.24
C LEU A 126 16.48 13.56 -14.13
N PRO A 127 15.47 14.00 -14.91
CA PRO A 127 15.59 15.19 -15.75
C PRO A 127 15.94 16.44 -14.95
N GLU A 128 16.75 17.32 -15.54
CA GLU A 128 17.07 18.61 -14.93
C GLU A 128 15.89 19.59 -14.99
N GLY A 129 15.85 20.50 -14.01
CA GLY A 129 14.86 21.59 -13.96
C GLY A 129 13.49 21.20 -13.42
N LEU A 130 13.31 19.95 -12.97
CA LEU A 130 12.06 19.55 -12.30
C LEU A 130 11.95 20.16 -10.90
N ILE A 131 10.74 20.50 -10.53
CA ILE A 131 10.38 20.87 -9.16
C ILE A 131 9.48 19.79 -8.53
N GLU A 132 9.28 19.85 -7.24
CA GLU A 132 8.40 18.92 -6.52
C GLU A 132 7.00 18.89 -7.14
N ASN A 133 6.47 17.69 -7.33
CA ASN A 133 5.19 17.37 -7.94
C ASN A 133 5.09 17.58 -9.46
N ASP A 134 6.19 17.90 -10.15
CA ASP A 134 6.19 17.88 -11.62
C ASP A 134 5.96 16.46 -12.16
N LYS A 135 5.24 16.38 -13.27
CA LYS A 135 5.03 15.14 -14.00
C LYS A 135 6.33 14.73 -14.70
N PHE A 136 6.75 13.48 -14.55
CA PHE A 136 7.83 12.93 -15.38
C PHE A 136 7.38 12.81 -16.84
N PRO A 137 8.32 12.95 -17.82
CA PRO A 137 8.01 12.68 -19.24
C PRO A 137 7.44 11.28 -19.45
N GLU A 138 7.99 10.29 -18.76
CA GLU A 138 7.50 8.92 -18.67
C GLU A 138 7.59 8.44 -17.21
N PRO A 139 6.69 7.56 -16.75
CA PRO A 139 6.79 6.97 -15.42
C PRO A 139 8.11 6.21 -15.25
N ILE A 140 8.76 6.39 -14.12
CA ILE A 140 10.03 5.74 -13.79
C ILE A 140 9.83 4.66 -12.73
N ILE A 141 10.54 3.54 -12.87
CA ILE A 141 10.55 2.47 -11.87
C ILE A 141 11.79 2.62 -10.99
N THR A 142 11.58 2.73 -9.68
CA THR A 142 12.61 2.94 -8.67
C THR A 142 12.46 1.88 -7.58
N PRO A 143 12.98 0.66 -7.79
CA PRO A 143 12.75 -0.45 -6.87
C PRO A 143 13.39 -0.22 -5.49
N ALA A 144 12.85 -0.88 -4.49
CA ALA A 144 13.50 -1.01 -3.18
C ALA A 144 13.66 -2.49 -2.81
N THR A 145 14.66 -2.80 -2.01
CA THR A 145 14.77 -4.13 -1.38
C THR A 145 13.63 -4.28 -0.40
N LYS A 146 13.11 -5.50 -0.24
CA LYS A 146 12.20 -5.81 0.84
C LYS A 146 13.03 -6.32 2.02
N ALA A 147 13.27 -5.43 2.97
CA ALA A 147 14.05 -5.73 4.16
C ALA A 147 13.35 -6.73 5.09
N GLU A 148 14.12 -7.39 5.94
CA GLU A 148 13.56 -8.21 7.03
C GLU A 148 12.95 -7.30 8.11
N MET A 149 12.09 -7.90 8.94
CA MET A 149 11.37 -7.13 9.97
C MET A 149 12.35 -6.47 10.96
N GLY A 150 12.36 -5.14 11.00
CA GLY A 150 13.26 -4.33 11.83
C GLY A 150 14.28 -3.53 11.02
N ASP A 151 14.51 -3.87 9.77
CA ASP A 151 15.36 -3.12 8.86
C ASP A 151 14.53 -2.19 7.96
N HIS A 152 15.22 -1.27 7.29
CA HIS A 152 14.59 -0.35 6.34
C HIS A 152 14.78 -0.84 4.90
N ASP A 153 13.74 -0.65 4.08
CA ASP A 153 13.84 -0.88 2.65
C ASP A 153 14.83 0.11 2.03
N GLU A 154 15.73 -0.38 1.19
CA GLU A 154 16.78 0.41 0.56
C GLU A 154 16.53 0.55 -0.94
N ASP A 155 16.78 1.75 -1.47
CA ASP A 155 16.78 1.98 -2.91
C ASP A 155 17.79 1.04 -3.59
N ILE A 156 17.38 0.38 -4.66
CA ILE A 156 18.24 -0.53 -5.42
C ILE A 156 18.01 -0.36 -6.92
N SER A 157 19.08 -0.42 -7.70
CA SER A 157 18.95 -0.40 -9.16
C SER A 157 18.58 -1.77 -9.73
N ARG A 158 17.99 -1.77 -10.94
CA ARG A 158 17.76 -3.00 -11.72
C ARG A 158 19.05 -3.80 -11.88
N GLU A 159 20.13 -3.11 -12.20
CA GLU A 159 21.45 -3.71 -12.42
C GLU A 159 21.95 -4.43 -11.16
N ASP A 160 21.78 -3.81 -9.99
CA ASP A 160 22.19 -4.41 -8.72
C ASP A 160 21.29 -5.57 -8.29
N ILE A 161 19.98 -5.48 -8.56
CA ILE A 161 19.03 -6.60 -8.32
C ILE A 161 19.50 -7.84 -9.10
N LEU A 162 19.81 -7.67 -10.38
CA LEU A 162 20.26 -8.76 -11.25
C LEU A 162 21.66 -9.26 -10.86
N LYS A 163 22.59 -8.34 -10.60
CA LYS A 163 23.97 -8.67 -10.20
C LYS A 163 24.05 -9.41 -8.88
N LYS A 164 23.20 -9.03 -7.92
CA LYS A 164 23.11 -9.70 -6.59
C LYS A 164 22.28 -11.00 -6.65
N GLY A 165 21.65 -11.31 -7.79
CA GLY A 165 20.79 -12.49 -7.94
C GLY A 165 19.53 -12.46 -7.09
N ILE A 166 19.04 -11.28 -6.71
CA ILE A 166 17.82 -11.14 -5.89
C ILE A 166 16.59 -11.57 -6.69
N VAL A 167 16.55 -11.22 -7.97
CA VAL A 167 15.53 -11.65 -8.94
C VAL A 167 16.25 -12.05 -10.23
N SER A 168 15.81 -13.10 -10.91
CA SER A 168 16.35 -13.46 -12.23
C SER A 168 16.01 -12.39 -13.28
N ALA A 169 16.79 -12.30 -14.34
CA ALA A 169 16.54 -11.33 -15.42
C ALA A 169 15.18 -11.60 -16.10
N GLU A 170 14.80 -12.85 -16.25
CA GLU A 170 13.51 -13.25 -16.82
C GLU A 170 12.34 -12.80 -15.95
N ASP A 171 12.39 -13.12 -14.65
CA ASP A 171 11.36 -12.71 -13.70
C ASP A 171 11.28 -11.18 -13.60
N TYR A 172 12.43 -10.49 -13.49
CA TYR A 172 12.44 -9.04 -13.37
C TYR A 172 11.77 -8.35 -14.58
N ASN A 173 11.97 -8.85 -15.78
CA ASN A 173 11.30 -8.33 -16.98
C ASN A 173 9.79 -8.46 -16.88
N ILE A 174 9.29 -9.55 -16.29
CA ILE A 174 7.84 -9.74 -16.05
C ILE A 174 7.36 -8.74 -15.00
N LEU A 175 8.09 -8.60 -13.87
CA LEU A 175 7.75 -7.63 -12.83
C LEU A 175 7.67 -6.21 -13.39
N GLU A 176 8.62 -5.83 -14.23
CA GLU A 176 8.64 -4.50 -14.86
C GLU A 176 7.45 -4.28 -15.81
N GLN A 177 7.11 -5.28 -16.64
CA GLN A 177 5.94 -5.22 -17.51
C GLN A 177 4.64 -5.10 -16.73
N TYR A 178 4.47 -5.93 -15.70
CA TYR A 178 3.30 -5.92 -14.83
C TYR A 178 3.18 -4.57 -14.10
N THR A 179 4.29 -4.06 -13.57
CA THR A 179 4.33 -2.75 -12.89
C THR A 179 3.84 -1.63 -13.79
N LYS A 180 4.32 -1.56 -15.05
CA LYS A 180 3.89 -0.56 -16.03
C LYS A 180 2.41 -0.70 -16.39
N ALA A 181 1.95 -1.93 -16.64
CA ALA A 181 0.56 -2.20 -17.02
C ALA A 181 -0.42 -1.86 -15.88
N LEU A 182 -0.09 -2.23 -14.65
CA LEU A 182 -0.89 -1.89 -13.46
C LEU A 182 -0.95 -0.37 -13.22
N PHE A 183 0.19 0.33 -13.37
CA PHE A 183 0.25 1.77 -13.19
C PHE A 183 -0.56 2.51 -14.26
N GLN A 184 -0.50 2.08 -15.51
CA GLN A 184 -1.31 2.64 -16.57
C GLN A 184 -2.80 2.46 -16.28
N ARG A 185 -3.27 1.24 -15.96
CA ARG A 185 -4.66 0.98 -15.62
C ARG A 185 -5.09 1.76 -14.37
N GLY A 186 -4.26 1.83 -13.35
CA GLY A 186 -4.52 2.63 -12.14
C GLY A 186 -4.65 4.12 -12.45
N THR A 187 -3.83 4.65 -13.36
CA THR A 187 -3.93 6.03 -13.86
C THR A 187 -5.25 6.27 -14.57
N GLU A 188 -5.66 5.38 -15.46
CA GLU A 188 -6.95 5.47 -16.20
C GLU A 188 -8.15 5.42 -15.24
N ILE A 189 -8.08 4.59 -14.19
CA ILE A 189 -9.13 4.53 -13.15
C ILE A 189 -9.15 5.84 -12.35
N ALA A 190 -8.00 6.33 -11.92
CA ALA A 190 -7.88 7.58 -11.16
C ALA A 190 -8.40 8.79 -11.96
N GLU A 191 -8.05 8.91 -13.24
CA GLU A 191 -8.51 10.00 -14.12
C GLU A 191 -10.03 10.06 -14.22
N LYS A 192 -10.72 8.91 -14.32
CA LYS A 192 -12.21 8.84 -14.33
C LYS A 192 -12.84 9.32 -13.02
N ARG A 193 -12.05 9.39 -11.94
CA ARG A 193 -12.44 9.86 -10.61
C ARG A 193 -11.99 11.29 -10.30
N GLY A 194 -11.43 11.99 -11.29
CA GLY A 194 -10.85 13.32 -11.06
C GLY A 194 -9.60 13.30 -10.20
N LEU A 195 -8.89 12.18 -10.20
CA LEU A 195 -7.65 11.97 -9.46
C LEU A 195 -6.47 11.77 -10.41
N ILE A 196 -5.28 12.02 -9.90
CA ILE A 196 -3.99 11.72 -10.52
C ILE A 196 -3.30 10.67 -9.65
N LEU A 197 -3.00 9.50 -10.20
CA LEU A 197 -2.13 8.53 -9.55
C LEU A 197 -0.68 9.00 -9.69
N VAL A 198 -0.08 9.40 -8.58
CA VAL A 198 1.24 10.04 -8.54
C VAL A 198 2.36 9.02 -8.53
N ASP A 199 2.31 8.12 -7.59
CA ASP A 199 3.22 7.00 -7.40
C ASP A 199 2.51 5.86 -6.66
N THR A 200 3.04 4.67 -6.81
CA THR A 200 2.57 3.48 -6.10
C THR A 200 3.67 2.44 -6.00
N LYS A 201 3.53 1.50 -5.08
CA LYS A 201 4.36 0.31 -4.99
C LYS A 201 3.53 -0.93 -5.23
N TYR A 202 4.14 -1.91 -5.90
CA TYR A 202 3.58 -3.25 -6.10
C TYR A 202 4.51 -4.30 -5.52
N GLU A 203 3.92 -5.35 -4.98
CA GLU A 203 4.61 -6.56 -4.58
C GLU A 203 4.14 -7.73 -5.41
N PHE A 204 5.08 -8.57 -5.81
CA PHE A 204 4.81 -9.76 -6.59
C PHE A 204 5.33 -11.00 -5.90
N GLY A 205 4.73 -12.14 -6.21
CA GLY A 205 5.15 -13.43 -5.71
C GLY A 205 4.97 -14.54 -6.74
N LYS A 206 5.57 -15.67 -6.48
CA LYS A 206 5.36 -16.90 -7.25
C LYS A 206 4.40 -17.82 -6.52
N THR A 207 3.41 -18.31 -7.23
CA THR A 207 2.59 -19.42 -6.79
C THR A 207 3.40 -20.73 -6.85
N LYS A 208 2.91 -21.79 -6.23
CA LYS A 208 3.59 -23.09 -6.18
C LYS A 208 3.85 -23.69 -7.57
N ASP A 209 2.99 -23.39 -8.55
CA ASP A 209 3.16 -23.78 -9.96
C ASP A 209 4.08 -22.82 -10.75
N GLY A 210 4.71 -21.84 -10.08
CA GLY A 210 5.71 -20.94 -10.66
C GLY A 210 5.13 -19.72 -11.36
N LYS A 211 3.81 -19.50 -11.30
CA LYS A 211 3.17 -18.33 -11.91
C LYS A 211 3.45 -17.06 -11.09
N ILE A 212 3.90 -16.01 -11.75
CA ILE A 212 4.08 -14.70 -11.11
C ILE A 212 2.73 -13.99 -11.02
N VAL A 213 2.40 -13.53 -9.83
CA VAL A 213 1.12 -12.85 -9.52
C VAL A 213 1.38 -11.62 -8.67
N LEU A 214 0.48 -10.64 -8.78
CA LEU A 214 0.41 -9.52 -7.84
C LEU A 214 -0.03 -10.06 -6.49
N ILE A 215 0.66 -9.64 -5.42
CA ILE A 215 0.34 -10.00 -4.04
C ILE A 215 0.13 -8.75 -3.19
N ASP A 216 -0.24 -8.94 -1.92
CA ASP A 216 -0.47 -7.92 -0.90
C ASP A 216 -1.61 -6.98 -1.27
N GLU A 217 -1.33 -5.74 -1.62
CA GLU A 217 -2.32 -4.71 -1.92
C GLU A 217 -2.02 -3.96 -3.23
N ILE A 218 -3.01 -3.26 -3.73
CA ILE A 218 -2.87 -2.44 -4.94
C ILE A 218 -3.69 -1.16 -4.80
N HIS A 219 -3.09 -0.02 -5.15
CA HIS A 219 -3.72 1.29 -5.28
C HIS A 219 -4.44 1.80 -4.03
N THR A 220 -4.07 1.29 -2.86
CA THR A 220 -4.60 1.78 -1.58
C THR A 220 -3.91 3.07 -1.14
N PRO A 221 -4.49 3.84 -0.23
CA PRO A 221 -3.83 5.02 0.34
C PRO A 221 -2.51 4.73 1.07
N ASP A 222 -2.28 3.49 1.47
CA ASP A 222 -1.04 3.09 2.15
C ASP A 222 0.07 2.76 1.15
N SER A 223 -0.26 2.23 -0.02
CA SER A 223 0.69 1.90 -1.09
C SER A 223 0.83 2.97 -2.17
N SER A 224 -0.11 3.93 -2.25
CA SER A 224 -0.20 4.88 -3.37
C SER A 224 -0.43 6.31 -2.89
N ARG A 225 -0.02 7.27 -3.73
CA ARG A 225 -0.32 8.68 -3.57
C ARG A 225 -1.20 9.15 -4.72
N TYR A 226 -2.22 9.94 -4.39
CA TYR A 226 -3.07 10.59 -5.35
C TYR A 226 -3.09 12.10 -5.14
N PHE A 227 -3.20 12.86 -6.24
CA PHE A 227 -3.60 14.26 -6.20
C PHE A 227 -5.01 14.40 -6.75
N TYR A 228 -5.72 15.44 -6.31
CA TYR A 228 -6.90 15.91 -7.04
C TYR A 228 -6.45 16.55 -8.35
N SER A 229 -7.06 16.16 -9.47
CA SER A 229 -6.74 16.73 -10.80
C SER A 229 -7.18 18.18 -10.90
N GLU A 230 -8.31 18.51 -10.24
CA GLU A 230 -8.79 19.89 -10.15
C GLU A 230 -7.79 20.80 -9.45
N GLY A 231 -7.41 21.88 -10.14
CA GLY A 231 -6.46 22.86 -9.64
C GLY A 231 -5.01 22.38 -9.55
N TYR A 232 -4.66 21.17 -10.03
CA TYR A 232 -3.28 20.68 -9.99
C TYR A 232 -2.33 21.61 -10.77
N LYS A 233 -2.69 21.99 -11.98
CA LYS A 233 -1.86 22.84 -12.86
C LYS A 233 -1.65 24.24 -12.28
N GLU A 234 -2.72 24.83 -11.75
CA GLU A 234 -2.69 26.16 -11.12
C GLU A 234 -1.80 26.18 -9.89
N ARG A 235 -1.94 25.19 -9.01
CA ARG A 235 -1.08 25.06 -7.82
C ARG A 235 0.38 24.82 -8.21
N GLN A 236 0.63 23.98 -9.20
CA GLN A 236 1.99 23.71 -9.67
C GLN A 236 2.67 24.97 -10.23
N GLN A 237 1.95 25.76 -11.03
CA GLN A 237 2.47 27.01 -11.57
C GLN A 237 2.78 28.06 -10.50
N LYS A 238 2.01 28.05 -9.40
CA LYS A 238 2.19 28.99 -8.28
C LYS A 238 3.20 28.49 -7.24
N GLY A 239 3.71 27.26 -7.36
CA GLY A 239 4.55 26.62 -6.35
C GLY A 239 3.81 26.31 -5.05
N GLU A 240 2.49 26.12 -5.12
CA GLU A 240 1.66 25.77 -3.98
C GLU A 240 1.63 24.26 -3.76
N SER A 241 1.39 23.82 -2.53
CA SER A 241 1.24 22.40 -2.20
C SER A 241 0.05 21.77 -2.91
N GLN A 242 0.22 20.56 -3.42
CA GLN A 242 -0.86 19.84 -4.07
C GLN A 242 -1.90 19.33 -3.05
N LYS A 243 -3.17 19.40 -3.42
CA LYS A 243 -4.24 18.75 -2.67
C LYS A 243 -4.14 17.24 -2.91
N GLN A 244 -3.84 16.47 -1.86
CA GLN A 244 -3.52 15.06 -2.01
C GLN A 244 -4.41 14.15 -1.16
N LEU A 245 -4.58 12.93 -1.66
CA LEU A 245 -5.22 11.81 -1.00
C LEU A 245 -4.16 10.71 -0.78
N SER A 246 -3.68 10.59 0.44
CA SER A 246 -2.73 9.57 0.91
C SER A 246 -2.60 9.69 2.42
N LYS A 247 -1.87 8.81 3.07
CA LYS A 247 -1.57 8.97 4.50
C LYS A 247 -0.56 10.10 4.83
N GLU A 248 -0.20 10.92 3.85
CA GLU A 248 0.75 12.02 4.04
C GLU A 248 0.26 13.03 5.10
N PHE A 249 -1.06 13.24 5.21
CA PHE A 249 -1.62 14.13 6.23
C PHE A 249 -1.30 13.65 7.67
N VAL A 250 -1.22 12.33 7.88
CA VAL A 250 -0.78 11.78 9.18
C VAL A 250 0.71 12.04 9.38
N ARG A 251 1.54 11.86 8.34
CA ARG A 251 2.98 12.14 8.42
C ARG A 251 3.24 13.61 8.73
N GLN A 252 2.52 14.54 8.07
CA GLN A 252 2.63 15.98 8.34
C GLN A 252 2.24 16.32 9.79
N TRP A 253 1.18 15.69 10.31
CA TRP A 253 0.79 15.86 11.70
C TRP A 253 1.88 15.32 12.65
N LEU A 254 2.45 14.15 12.38
CA LEU A 254 3.55 13.60 13.18
C LEU A 254 4.78 14.51 13.18
N ILE A 255 5.16 15.04 12.01
CA ILE A 255 6.27 15.99 11.87
C ILE A 255 5.99 17.27 12.68
N SER A 256 4.77 17.81 12.62
CA SER A 256 4.38 19.00 13.39
C SER A 256 4.33 18.76 14.91
N ASN A 257 4.38 17.49 15.33
CA ASN A 257 4.49 17.06 16.73
C ASN A 257 5.89 16.46 17.03
N ASP A 258 6.92 16.89 16.30
CA ASP A 258 8.34 16.54 16.48
C ASP A 258 8.63 15.02 16.39
N PHE A 259 7.86 14.30 15.55
CA PHE A 259 8.06 12.86 15.34
C PHE A 259 8.29 12.52 13.88
N GLN A 260 9.42 11.84 13.60
CA GLN A 260 9.80 11.34 12.28
C GLN A 260 10.35 9.90 12.33
N GLY A 261 10.11 9.18 13.44
CA GLY A 261 10.60 7.82 13.61
C GLY A 261 12.09 7.71 13.93
N LEU A 262 12.75 8.82 14.30
CA LEU A 262 14.15 8.82 14.65
C LEU A 262 14.39 8.28 16.07
N GLU A 263 15.58 7.75 16.29
CA GLU A 263 15.98 7.24 17.62
C GLU A 263 15.82 8.31 18.70
N GLY A 264 15.24 7.91 19.83
CA GLY A 264 14.99 8.79 20.99
C GLY A 264 13.72 9.63 20.90
N GLN A 265 13.04 9.69 19.76
CA GLN A 265 11.74 10.37 19.64
C GLN A 265 10.61 9.56 20.28
N LYS A 266 9.64 10.25 20.86
CA LYS A 266 8.44 9.61 21.43
C LYS A 266 7.27 9.79 20.47
N VAL A 267 6.54 8.71 20.22
CA VAL A 267 5.32 8.78 19.43
C VAL A 267 4.31 9.71 20.10
N PRO A 268 3.82 10.75 19.43
CA PRO A 268 2.84 11.66 20.00
C PRO A 268 1.51 10.94 20.23
N VAL A 269 0.79 11.36 21.28
CA VAL A 269 -0.52 10.78 21.61
C VAL A 269 -1.58 11.40 20.73
N MET A 270 -2.21 10.59 19.88
CA MET A 270 -3.37 11.02 19.10
C MET A 270 -4.59 11.14 20.00
N SER A 271 -5.22 12.33 20.01
CA SER A 271 -6.52 12.53 20.66
C SER A 271 -7.61 11.71 19.97
N ASP A 272 -8.70 11.45 20.67
CA ASP A 272 -9.83 10.72 20.07
C ASP A 272 -10.46 11.51 18.91
N ASP A 273 -10.55 12.83 19.00
CA ASP A 273 -11.04 13.69 17.91
C ASP A 273 -10.12 13.62 16.68
N TYR A 274 -8.79 13.56 16.89
CA TYR A 274 -7.87 13.40 15.77
C TYR A 274 -7.97 12.02 15.13
N ILE A 275 -8.17 10.95 15.91
CA ILE A 275 -8.42 9.60 15.38
C ILE A 275 -9.68 9.55 14.51
N ILE A 276 -10.77 10.22 14.94
CA ILE A 276 -11.99 10.35 14.14
C ILE A 276 -11.68 11.09 12.84
N THR A 277 -10.96 12.21 12.91
CA THR A 277 -10.53 12.96 11.71
C THR A 277 -9.73 12.09 10.73
N VAL A 278 -8.81 11.25 11.26
CA VAL A 278 -8.04 10.31 10.42
C VAL A 278 -8.96 9.27 9.78
N SER A 279 -9.88 8.69 10.54
CA SER A 279 -10.88 7.74 10.02
C SER A 279 -11.74 8.35 8.91
N ASP A 280 -12.25 9.57 9.10
CA ASP A 280 -13.05 10.28 8.10
C ASP A 280 -12.25 10.55 6.82
N ARG A 281 -10.95 10.84 6.96
CA ARG A 281 -10.05 10.98 5.80
C ARG A 281 -9.85 9.68 5.04
N TYR A 282 -9.74 8.54 5.74
CA TYR A 282 -9.69 7.23 5.06
C TYR A 282 -11.00 6.89 4.36
N ILE A 283 -12.16 7.27 4.92
CA ILE A 283 -13.46 7.13 4.26
C ILE A 283 -13.51 8.02 3.00
N GLU A 284 -13.11 9.29 3.10
CA GLU A 284 -12.99 10.20 1.95
C GLU A 284 -12.11 9.60 0.84
N LEU A 285 -10.97 8.99 1.23
CA LEU A 285 -10.07 8.30 0.31
C LEU A 285 -10.77 7.15 -0.41
N TYR A 286 -11.48 6.29 0.34
CA TYR A 286 -12.25 5.19 -0.24
C TYR A 286 -13.27 5.70 -1.26
N GLU A 287 -14.12 6.65 -0.86
CA GLU A 287 -15.20 7.17 -1.70
C GLU A 287 -14.70 7.83 -2.98
N ASN A 288 -13.57 8.53 -2.91
CA ASN A 288 -12.94 9.14 -4.09
C ASN A 288 -12.26 8.11 -4.99
N ILE A 289 -11.54 7.13 -4.44
CA ILE A 289 -10.78 6.14 -5.24
C ILE A 289 -11.73 5.12 -5.86
N VAL A 290 -12.67 4.58 -5.07
CA VAL A 290 -13.63 3.56 -5.52
C VAL A 290 -14.80 4.20 -6.28
N GLY A 291 -15.23 5.39 -5.85
CA GLY A 291 -16.36 6.12 -6.42
C GLY A 291 -17.72 5.60 -5.93
N GLU A 292 -17.74 4.95 -4.79
CA GLU A 292 -18.92 4.40 -4.14
C GLU A 292 -18.97 4.90 -2.69
N GLN A 293 -20.16 5.02 -2.12
CA GLN A 293 -20.31 5.37 -0.71
C GLN A 293 -19.72 4.26 0.18
N PHE A 294 -19.01 4.63 1.23
CA PHE A 294 -18.45 3.68 2.17
C PHE A 294 -19.52 3.15 3.13
N HIS A 295 -19.70 1.85 3.16
CA HIS A 295 -20.62 1.17 4.09
C HIS A 295 -19.85 0.62 5.29
N LYS A 296 -20.00 1.28 6.44
CA LYS A 296 -19.38 0.86 7.70
C LYS A 296 -19.91 -0.49 8.14
N ALA A 297 -19.03 -1.48 8.28
CA ALA A 297 -19.39 -2.75 8.91
C ALA A 297 -19.57 -2.57 10.42
N ASP A 298 -20.29 -3.50 11.04
CA ASP A 298 -20.40 -3.53 12.51
C ASP A 298 -19.05 -3.83 13.14
N ILE A 299 -18.62 -2.97 14.05
CA ILE A 299 -17.35 -3.09 14.77
C ILE A 299 -17.55 -3.43 16.26
N THR A 300 -18.76 -3.71 16.72
CA THR A 300 -19.03 -4.02 18.14
C THR A 300 -18.43 -5.36 18.55
N ALA A 301 -18.44 -6.35 17.65
CA ALA A 301 -17.87 -7.68 17.80
C ALA A 301 -16.99 -8.04 16.57
N ILE A 302 -16.01 -7.18 16.28
CA ILE A 302 -15.23 -7.28 15.04
C ILE A 302 -14.43 -8.58 14.92
N GLN A 303 -13.86 -9.08 16.02
CA GLN A 303 -13.08 -10.32 16.00
C GLN A 303 -13.99 -11.53 15.75
N GLU A 304 -15.10 -11.64 16.46
CA GLU A 304 -16.07 -12.71 16.31
C GLU A 304 -16.69 -12.72 14.91
N ARG A 305 -16.97 -11.54 14.35
CA ARG A 305 -17.45 -11.40 12.96
C ARG A 305 -16.44 -11.94 11.96
N ILE A 306 -15.17 -11.52 12.09
CA ILE A 306 -14.08 -11.96 11.20
C ILE A 306 -13.91 -13.48 11.29
N GLU A 307 -13.79 -14.02 12.51
CA GLU A 307 -13.61 -15.47 12.72
C GLU A 307 -14.74 -16.27 12.10
N ALA A 308 -15.99 -15.89 12.38
CA ALA A 308 -17.16 -16.57 11.84
C ALA A 308 -17.20 -16.55 10.31
N ASN A 309 -16.89 -15.42 9.69
CA ASN A 309 -16.89 -15.28 8.23
C ASN A 309 -15.78 -16.09 7.56
N VAL A 310 -14.57 -16.12 8.16
CA VAL A 310 -13.47 -16.95 7.67
C VAL A 310 -13.77 -18.44 7.80
N LEU A 311 -14.26 -18.88 8.97
CA LEU A 311 -14.65 -20.27 9.20
C LEU A 311 -15.77 -20.71 8.26
N ALA A 312 -16.75 -19.87 8.01
CA ALA A 312 -17.83 -20.15 7.04
C ALA A 312 -17.32 -20.32 5.60
N TYR A 313 -16.22 -19.67 5.24
CA TYR A 313 -15.57 -19.86 3.94
C TYR A 313 -14.72 -21.15 3.90
N LEU A 314 -13.91 -21.39 4.92
CA LEU A 314 -12.96 -22.52 4.96
C LEU A 314 -13.65 -23.87 5.09
N ASN A 315 -14.88 -23.92 5.58
CA ASN A 315 -15.67 -25.15 5.75
C ASN A 315 -16.57 -25.49 4.54
N LYS A 316 -16.45 -24.76 3.42
CA LYS A 316 -17.15 -25.08 2.14
C LYS A 316 -16.39 -26.10 1.31
#